data_5c1fd8264cd11dedefdcec4b5838c579
#
_entry.id   5c1fd8264cd11dedefdcec4b5838c579
#
_cell.length_a   1.000
_cell.length_b   1.000
_cell.length_c   1.000
_cell.angle_alpha   90.00
_cell.angle_beta   90.00
_cell.angle_gamma   90.00
#
_symmetry.space_group_name_H-M   'P 1'
#
loop_
_entity.id
_entity.type
_entity.pdbx_description
1 polymer ?
#
loop_
_entity_poly.entity_id
_entity_poly.type
_entity_poly.pdbx_seq_one_letter_code
_entity_poly.pdbx_strand_id
1 'polypeptide(L)'
;GAITDAAGYVFQQLDPEQQERLLTMYFHPDHMNYRKVRIHMDSCDFSTHLYSAISDPQDQDLESFDFSDTEKYILPLLAEAQKMAQKPLKIMLSPWSPPEFMKTNDSRKNGGSLKKEYYPLWAKCICRYITEFEKRGYEVERISIQNEPKAVQLWDSCVYSAEQEKEFLTDHLYPAMKQAGLEHVEIFIWDHNKERVFERACDLIDATTDGMIAGTAFHWYSGDHFEALNLVRQQFPDKKLILSESCLEYNKFDSAAEAVNAGRLAHDMIGNLNHGLNAFYDWNILLNKEGGPNHVGNYCDAPFLFDEDRKELLQ
;
A
#
# COMPACT_ATOMS: atom_id res chain seq x y z
N GLY A 1 7.10 1.48 6.59
CA GLY A 1 6.70 0.09 6.39
C GLY A 1 5.19 -0.05 6.30
N ALA A 2 4.72 -1.23 5.93
CA ALA A 2 3.27 -1.47 5.81
C ALA A 2 2.67 -2.03 7.10
N ILE A 3 1.53 -1.46 7.48
CA ILE A 3 0.66 -1.98 8.54
C ILE A 3 -0.53 -2.66 7.85
N THR A 4 -0.47 -3.99 7.78
CA THR A 4 -1.50 -4.84 7.17
C THR A 4 -2.34 -5.54 8.24
N ASP A 5 -3.44 -6.20 7.84
CA ASP A 5 -4.20 -7.05 8.75
C ASP A 5 -3.33 -8.15 9.36
N ALA A 6 -2.42 -8.73 8.56
CA ALA A 6 -1.48 -9.73 9.04
C ALA A 6 -0.56 -9.18 10.13
N ALA A 7 0.02 -8.00 9.92
CA ALA A 7 0.85 -7.34 10.92
C ALA A 7 0.06 -7.04 12.21
N GLY A 8 -1.15 -6.53 12.07
CA GLY A 8 -2.03 -6.25 13.21
C GLY A 8 -2.46 -7.52 13.96
N TYR A 9 -2.80 -8.59 13.23
CA TYR A 9 -3.14 -9.89 13.80
C TYR A 9 -1.97 -10.48 14.63
N VAL A 10 -0.75 -10.43 14.09
CA VAL A 10 0.44 -10.92 14.79
C VAL A 10 0.79 -10.02 15.99
N PHE A 11 0.68 -8.69 15.83
CA PHE A 11 0.92 -7.74 16.91
C PHE A 11 0.05 -7.99 18.15
N GLN A 12 -1.21 -8.38 17.97
CA GLN A 12 -2.13 -8.70 19.07
C GLN A 12 -1.73 -9.97 19.83
N GLN A 13 -0.84 -10.80 19.29
CA GLN A 13 -0.34 -12.01 19.94
C GLN A 13 0.93 -11.78 20.75
N LEU A 14 1.61 -10.65 20.53
CA LEU A 14 2.80 -10.27 21.27
C LEU A 14 2.45 -9.89 22.72
N ASP A 15 3.33 -10.22 23.65
CA ASP A 15 3.23 -9.68 25.00
C ASP A 15 3.61 -8.17 25.03
N PRO A 16 3.30 -7.46 26.14
CA PRO A 16 3.55 -6.02 26.21
C PRO A 16 5.03 -5.61 26.00
N GLU A 17 6.00 -6.41 26.44
CA GLU A 17 7.43 -6.14 26.28
C GLU A 17 7.84 -6.28 24.81
N GLN A 18 7.35 -7.30 24.14
CA GLN A 18 7.57 -7.52 22.71
C GLN A 18 6.93 -6.44 21.85
N GLN A 19 5.71 -6.00 22.20
CA GLN A 19 5.05 -4.87 21.54
C GLN A 19 5.87 -3.59 21.70
N GLU A 20 6.31 -3.27 22.92
CA GLU A 20 7.13 -2.11 23.18
C GLU A 20 8.46 -2.16 22.40
N ARG A 21 9.14 -3.32 22.36
CA ARG A 21 10.37 -3.52 21.62
C ARG A 21 10.18 -3.25 20.13
N LEU A 22 9.15 -3.85 19.50
CA LEU A 22 8.82 -3.64 18.09
C LEU A 22 8.57 -2.16 17.79
N LEU A 23 7.67 -1.55 18.56
CA LEU A 23 7.26 -0.15 18.36
C LEU A 23 8.43 0.83 18.57
N THR A 24 9.27 0.57 19.58
CA THR A 24 10.45 1.37 19.86
C THR A 24 11.42 1.34 18.69
N MET A 25 11.72 0.16 18.15
CA MET A 25 12.66 0.03 17.05
C MET A 25 12.20 0.78 15.80
N TYR A 26 10.91 0.67 15.43
CA TYR A 26 10.42 1.33 14.22
C TYR A 26 10.11 2.82 14.43
N PHE A 27 9.40 3.19 15.49
CA PHE A 27 8.70 4.46 15.54
C PHE A 27 9.29 5.46 16.55
N HIS A 28 10.06 5.00 17.55
CA HIS A 28 10.64 5.93 18.53
C HIS A 28 11.62 6.90 17.86
N PRO A 29 11.59 8.21 18.21
CA PRO A 29 12.44 9.24 17.59
C PRO A 29 13.95 8.96 17.63
N ASP A 30 14.44 8.24 18.65
CA ASP A 30 15.86 7.92 18.82
C ASP A 30 16.29 6.61 18.16
N HIS A 31 15.37 5.92 17.46
CA HIS A 31 15.64 4.67 16.74
C HIS A 31 15.43 4.87 15.22
N MET A 32 14.77 3.95 14.51
CA MET A 32 14.56 4.05 13.05
C MET A 32 13.67 5.24 12.68
N ASN A 33 12.82 5.70 13.60
CA ASN A 33 12.03 6.92 13.47
C ASN A 33 11.14 6.92 12.23
N TYR A 34 10.49 5.79 11.93
CA TYR A 34 9.54 5.71 10.82
C TYR A 34 8.42 6.75 10.98
N ARG A 35 8.15 7.47 9.91
CA ARG A 35 7.15 8.54 9.88
C ARG A 35 6.02 8.29 8.90
N LYS A 36 6.20 7.29 8.05
CA LYS A 36 5.28 6.96 6.99
C LYS A 36 4.92 5.50 7.05
N VAL A 37 3.63 5.21 6.90
CA VAL A 37 3.10 3.85 6.86
C VAL A 37 2.22 3.66 5.62
N ARG A 38 2.24 2.46 5.04
CA ARG A 38 1.34 2.06 3.97
C ARG A 38 0.26 1.15 4.52
N ILE A 39 -0.98 1.36 4.11
CA ILE A 39 -2.15 0.61 4.56
C ILE A 39 -3.01 0.28 3.34
N HIS A 40 -3.51 -0.94 3.28
CA HIS A 40 -4.41 -1.37 2.22
C HIS A 40 -5.86 -0.91 2.47
N MET A 41 -6.60 -0.67 1.39
CA MET A 41 -8.05 -0.49 1.40
C MET A 41 -8.71 -1.82 1.03
N ASP A 42 -9.71 -2.27 1.79
CA ASP A 42 -10.25 -3.62 1.70
C ASP A 42 -9.17 -4.69 1.91
N SER A 43 -9.45 -5.96 1.68
CA SER A 43 -8.45 -7.02 1.82
C SER A 43 -7.32 -6.91 0.79
N CYS A 44 -6.16 -7.42 1.18
CA CYS A 44 -5.03 -7.77 0.31
C CYS A 44 -4.61 -9.21 0.61
N ASP A 45 -3.59 -9.74 -0.05
CA ASP A 45 -3.07 -11.09 0.24
C ASP A 45 -2.62 -11.28 1.69
N PHE A 46 -2.10 -10.22 2.34
CA PHE A 46 -1.76 -10.18 3.78
C PHE A 46 -2.95 -9.77 4.67
N SER A 47 -4.15 -10.15 4.29
CA SER A 47 -5.33 -10.14 5.16
C SER A 47 -5.65 -11.54 5.67
N THR A 48 -6.37 -11.63 6.77
CA THR A 48 -6.77 -12.91 7.37
C THR A 48 -7.86 -13.63 6.54
N HIS A 49 -8.58 -12.88 5.71
CA HIS A 49 -9.63 -13.37 4.80
C HIS A 49 -9.93 -12.33 3.72
N LEU A 50 -10.71 -12.72 2.73
CA LEU A 50 -11.23 -11.80 1.72
C LEU A 50 -12.39 -10.99 2.28
N TYR A 51 -12.34 -9.66 2.13
CA TYR A 51 -13.44 -8.76 2.47
C TYR A 51 -13.44 -7.52 1.59
N SER A 52 -14.55 -6.82 1.59
CA SER A 52 -14.69 -5.46 1.07
C SER A 52 -15.64 -4.66 1.96
N ALA A 53 -15.32 -3.39 2.13
CA ALA A 53 -16.13 -2.49 2.97
C ALA A 53 -17.55 -2.28 2.44
N ILE A 54 -17.81 -2.60 1.17
CA ILE A 54 -19.13 -2.52 0.55
C ILE A 54 -19.45 -3.84 -0.12
N SER A 55 -20.62 -4.39 0.17
CA SER A 55 -21.09 -5.65 -0.40
C SER A 55 -22.41 -5.51 -1.17
N ASP A 56 -23.15 -4.40 -1.00
CA ASP A 56 -24.42 -4.17 -1.67
C ASP A 56 -24.23 -3.27 -2.91
N PRO A 57 -24.44 -3.79 -4.14
CA PRO A 57 -24.35 -3.00 -5.36
C PRO A 57 -25.39 -1.89 -5.48
N GLN A 58 -26.45 -1.90 -4.66
CA GLN A 58 -27.50 -0.87 -4.62
C GLN A 58 -27.14 0.29 -3.69
N ASP A 59 -26.16 0.13 -2.81
CA ASP A 59 -25.75 1.14 -1.83
C ASP A 59 -24.88 2.22 -2.48
N GLN A 60 -25.52 3.17 -3.16
CA GLN A 60 -24.83 4.28 -3.84
C GLN A 60 -24.36 5.37 -2.87
N ASP A 61 -24.83 5.39 -1.64
CA ASP A 61 -24.55 6.39 -0.60
C ASP A 61 -23.60 5.89 0.49
N LEU A 62 -23.12 4.65 0.36
CA LEU A 62 -22.19 4.00 1.30
C LEU A 62 -22.72 3.92 2.74
N GLU A 63 -24.02 3.69 2.89
CA GLU A 63 -24.65 3.53 4.21
C GLU A 63 -24.21 2.23 4.90
N SER A 64 -23.94 1.18 4.10
CA SER A 64 -23.45 -0.12 4.56
C SER A 64 -21.92 -0.23 4.66
N PHE A 65 -21.20 0.89 4.53
CA PHE A 65 -19.74 0.89 4.56
C PHE A 65 -19.20 0.32 5.87
N ASP A 66 -18.59 -0.87 5.79
CA ASP A 66 -18.05 -1.61 6.92
C ASP A 66 -16.54 -1.39 7.06
N PHE A 67 -16.13 -0.81 8.18
CA PHE A 67 -14.73 -0.54 8.52
C PHE A 67 -14.19 -1.49 9.59
N SER A 68 -14.96 -2.51 9.97
CA SER A 68 -14.71 -3.37 11.12
C SER A 68 -13.41 -4.17 11.03
N ASP A 69 -13.02 -4.66 9.86
CA ASP A 69 -11.75 -5.37 9.69
C ASP A 69 -10.54 -4.45 9.91
N THR A 70 -10.57 -3.24 9.37
CA THR A 70 -9.55 -2.21 9.63
C THR A 70 -9.50 -1.84 11.12
N GLU A 71 -10.66 -1.68 11.78
CA GLU A 71 -10.73 -1.42 13.22
C GLU A 71 -10.19 -2.56 14.07
N LYS A 72 -10.34 -3.78 13.61
CA LYS A 72 -9.93 -4.99 14.34
C LYS A 72 -8.41 -5.17 14.37
N TYR A 73 -7.75 -4.98 13.24
CA TYR A 73 -6.34 -5.33 13.09
C TYR A 73 -5.43 -4.13 12.89
N ILE A 74 -5.77 -3.23 11.98
CA ILE A 74 -4.88 -2.12 11.58
C ILE A 74 -4.86 -1.02 12.63
N LEU A 75 -6.04 -0.55 13.06
CA LEU A 75 -6.12 0.60 13.97
C LEU A 75 -5.45 0.36 15.33
N PRO A 76 -5.52 -0.81 15.98
CA PRO A 76 -4.82 -1.03 17.24
C PRO A 76 -3.30 -0.88 17.11
N LEU A 77 -2.70 -1.48 16.09
CA LEU A 77 -1.26 -1.33 15.83
C LEU A 77 -0.89 0.10 15.45
N LEU A 78 -1.67 0.73 14.57
CA LEU A 78 -1.46 2.12 14.14
C LEU A 78 -1.53 3.11 15.32
N ALA A 79 -2.47 2.90 16.25
CA ALA A 79 -2.62 3.76 17.43
C ALA A 79 -1.37 3.70 18.34
N GLU A 80 -0.88 2.51 18.64
CA GLU A 80 0.34 2.36 19.47
C GLU A 80 1.59 2.85 18.73
N ALA A 81 1.67 2.61 17.40
CA ALA A 81 2.75 3.15 16.57
C ALA A 81 2.77 4.69 16.57
N GLN A 82 1.62 5.33 16.41
CA GLN A 82 1.52 6.81 16.45
C GLN A 82 1.88 7.37 17.82
N LYS A 83 1.45 6.71 18.90
CA LYS A 83 1.79 7.09 20.26
C LYS A 83 3.32 6.99 20.49
N MET A 84 3.96 5.90 20.05
CA MET A 84 5.41 5.71 20.13
C MET A 84 6.17 6.75 19.30
N ALA A 85 5.68 7.08 18.12
CA ALA A 85 6.27 8.09 17.23
C ALA A 85 6.22 9.52 17.78
N GLN A 86 5.37 9.80 18.79
CA GLN A 86 5.17 11.13 19.42
C GLN A 86 4.76 12.23 18.40
N LYS A 87 4.34 11.86 17.23
CA LYS A 87 3.89 12.74 16.12
C LYS A 87 2.93 11.98 15.23
N PRO A 88 2.04 12.65 14.51
CA PRO A 88 1.20 12.00 13.51
C PRO A 88 2.03 11.21 12.51
N LEU A 89 1.67 9.96 12.29
CA LEU A 89 2.19 9.15 11.19
C LEU A 89 1.47 9.55 9.90
N LYS A 90 2.22 9.57 8.81
CA LYS A 90 1.71 9.88 7.45
C LYS A 90 1.30 8.59 6.77
N ILE A 91 0.04 8.45 6.44
CA ILE A 91 -0.51 7.25 5.83
C ILE A 91 -0.52 7.36 4.31
N MET A 92 -0.09 6.31 3.64
CA MET A 92 -0.37 6.02 2.23
C MET A 92 -1.43 4.93 2.17
N LEU A 93 -2.57 5.19 1.55
CA LEU A 93 -3.61 4.19 1.31
C LEU A 93 -3.51 3.64 -0.12
N SER A 94 -3.63 2.33 -0.28
CA SER A 94 -3.59 1.66 -1.60
C SER A 94 -4.66 0.58 -1.68
N PRO A 95 -5.52 0.55 -2.73
CA PRO A 95 -6.47 -0.54 -2.96
C PRO A 95 -5.83 -1.67 -3.77
N TRP A 96 -6.13 -2.92 -3.41
CA TRP A 96 -5.75 -4.12 -4.18
C TRP A 96 -6.82 -4.52 -5.19
N SER A 97 -8.07 -4.40 -4.81
CA SER A 97 -9.20 -4.67 -5.71
C SER A 97 -10.46 -3.94 -5.23
N PRO A 98 -11.27 -3.40 -6.13
CA PRO A 98 -12.65 -3.04 -5.82
C PRO A 98 -13.47 -4.27 -5.39
N PRO A 99 -14.65 -4.09 -4.76
CA PRO A 99 -15.60 -5.16 -4.50
C PRO A 99 -15.90 -6.02 -5.74
N GLU A 100 -16.19 -7.30 -5.56
CA GLU A 100 -16.38 -8.25 -6.67
C GLU A 100 -17.45 -7.86 -7.68
N PHE A 101 -18.58 -7.30 -7.22
CA PHE A 101 -19.67 -6.87 -8.10
C PHE A 101 -19.29 -5.71 -9.03
N MET A 102 -18.26 -4.92 -8.66
CA MET A 102 -17.71 -3.83 -9.49
C MET A 102 -16.74 -4.33 -10.56
N LYS A 103 -16.34 -5.60 -10.55
CA LYS A 103 -15.28 -6.16 -11.40
C LYS A 103 -15.84 -6.90 -12.59
N THR A 104 -15.15 -6.81 -13.74
CA THR A 104 -15.56 -7.48 -15.00
C THR A 104 -15.52 -9.01 -14.92
N ASN A 105 -14.80 -9.56 -13.96
CA ASN A 105 -14.70 -11.00 -13.70
C ASN A 105 -15.50 -11.43 -12.46
N ASP A 106 -16.30 -10.55 -11.87
CA ASP A 106 -17.10 -10.77 -10.68
C ASP A 106 -16.32 -11.45 -9.53
N SER A 107 -15.06 -11.05 -9.39
CA SER A 107 -14.13 -11.58 -8.37
C SER A 107 -13.12 -10.53 -7.96
N ARG A 108 -12.77 -10.48 -6.68
CA ARG A 108 -11.65 -9.65 -6.21
C ARG A 108 -10.29 -10.19 -6.65
N LYS A 109 -10.20 -11.49 -6.96
CA LYS A 109 -8.99 -12.20 -7.40
C LYS A 109 -8.89 -12.26 -8.93
N ASN A 110 -7.72 -12.72 -9.40
CA ASN A 110 -7.47 -13.05 -10.81
C ASN A 110 -7.64 -11.87 -11.77
N GLY A 111 -7.21 -10.69 -11.37
CA GLY A 111 -7.28 -9.49 -12.21
C GLY A 111 -8.72 -9.04 -12.48
N GLY A 112 -9.12 -8.99 -13.75
CA GLY A 112 -10.33 -8.28 -14.16
C GLY A 112 -10.15 -6.76 -14.04
N SER A 113 -11.10 -5.99 -14.53
CA SER A 113 -11.06 -4.52 -14.50
C SER A 113 -12.28 -3.97 -13.79
N LEU A 114 -12.18 -2.76 -13.26
CA LEU A 114 -13.33 -2.03 -12.76
C LEU A 114 -14.32 -1.75 -13.88
N LYS A 115 -15.59 -2.09 -13.71
CA LYS A 115 -16.67 -1.76 -14.64
C LYS A 115 -16.94 -0.27 -14.63
N LYS A 116 -17.11 0.35 -15.81
CA LYS A 116 -17.24 1.81 -15.94
C LYS A 116 -18.43 2.39 -15.16
N GLU A 117 -19.54 1.65 -15.08
CA GLU A 117 -20.71 2.07 -14.31
C GLU A 117 -20.45 2.24 -12.82
N TYR A 118 -19.40 1.62 -12.29
CA TYR A 118 -18.99 1.73 -10.89
C TYR A 118 -17.84 2.71 -10.63
N TYR A 119 -17.30 3.39 -11.64
CA TYR A 119 -16.26 4.40 -11.43
C TYR A 119 -16.66 5.47 -10.40
N PRO A 120 -17.87 6.07 -10.48
CA PRO A 120 -18.28 7.04 -9.47
C PRO A 120 -18.38 6.45 -8.05
N LEU A 121 -18.92 5.24 -7.92
CA LEU A 121 -19.07 4.60 -6.63
C LEU A 121 -17.72 4.24 -6.01
N TRP A 122 -16.81 3.68 -6.81
CA TRP A 122 -15.46 3.35 -6.34
C TRP A 122 -14.67 4.59 -5.91
N ALA A 123 -14.78 5.69 -6.64
CA ALA A 123 -14.19 6.97 -6.23
C ALA A 123 -14.74 7.46 -4.88
N LYS A 124 -16.06 7.35 -4.64
CA LYS A 124 -16.66 7.64 -3.33
C LYS A 124 -16.12 6.72 -2.23
N CYS A 125 -15.92 5.42 -2.52
CA CYS A 125 -15.37 4.47 -1.56
C CYS A 125 -13.97 4.86 -1.12
N ILE A 126 -13.10 5.23 -2.06
CA ILE A 126 -11.74 5.71 -1.76
C ILE A 126 -11.81 6.96 -0.87
N CYS A 127 -12.65 7.93 -1.21
CA CYS A 127 -12.87 9.12 -0.37
C CYS A 127 -13.39 8.74 1.02
N ARG A 128 -14.27 7.76 1.12
CA ARG A 128 -14.79 7.28 2.41
C ARG A 128 -13.70 6.66 3.27
N TYR A 129 -12.81 5.82 2.70
CA TYR A 129 -11.65 5.30 3.42
C TYR A 129 -10.77 6.42 3.99
N ILE A 130 -10.40 7.41 3.19
CA ILE A 130 -9.62 8.56 3.66
C ILE A 130 -10.33 9.24 4.83
N THR A 131 -11.61 9.55 4.67
CA THR A 131 -12.40 10.24 5.69
C THR A 131 -12.53 9.43 6.99
N GLU A 132 -12.63 8.09 6.92
CA GLU A 132 -12.72 7.23 8.11
C GLU A 132 -11.43 7.24 8.93
N PHE A 133 -10.25 7.28 8.29
CA PHE A 133 -8.98 7.46 8.98
C PHE A 133 -8.88 8.87 9.59
N GLU A 134 -9.20 9.91 8.84
CA GLU A 134 -9.09 11.30 9.31
C GLU A 134 -10.05 11.63 10.47
N LYS A 135 -11.29 11.12 10.43
CA LYS A 135 -12.25 11.24 11.55
C LYS A 135 -11.74 10.62 12.86
N ARG A 136 -10.84 9.62 12.75
CA ARG A 136 -10.21 8.97 13.90
C ARG A 136 -8.90 9.62 14.32
N GLY A 137 -8.52 10.76 13.70
CA GLY A 137 -7.33 11.53 14.05
C GLY A 137 -6.03 11.04 13.39
N TYR A 138 -6.13 10.26 12.32
CA TYR A 138 -4.99 9.83 11.52
C TYR A 138 -4.83 10.71 10.29
N GLU A 139 -3.61 10.95 9.86
CA GLU A 139 -3.31 11.80 8.72
C GLU A 139 -3.06 10.98 7.45
N VAL A 140 -3.97 11.02 6.49
CA VAL A 140 -3.78 10.43 5.16
C VAL A 140 -3.04 11.44 4.30
N GLU A 141 -1.74 11.20 4.07
CA GLU A 141 -0.90 12.07 3.26
C GLU A 141 -1.08 11.80 1.77
N ARG A 142 -1.32 10.53 1.40
CA ARG A 142 -1.38 10.13 -0.01
C ARG A 142 -2.16 8.84 -0.25
N ILE A 143 -2.52 8.66 -1.50
CA ILE A 143 -3.11 7.43 -2.01
C ILE A 143 -2.40 6.99 -3.29
N SER A 144 -2.43 5.70 -3.60
CA SER A 144 -2.28 5.22 -4.98
C SER A 144 -3.64 4.87 -5.57
N ILE A 145 -3.78 5.02 -6.89
CA ILE A 145 -5.05 4.72 -7.56
C ILE A 145 -5.35 3.23 -7.50
N GLN A 146 -4.34 2.40 -7.69
CA GLN A 146 -4.43 0.94 -7.69
C GLN A 146 -3.07 0.32 -7.41
N ASN A 147 -3.02 -0.64 -6.48
CA ASN A 147 -1.86 -1.51 -6.32
C ASN A 147 -1.69 -2.41 -7.53
N GLU A 148 -0.50 -2.42 -8.14
CA GLU A 148 -0.09 -3.31 -9.23
C GLU A 148 -1.10 -3.40 -10.40
N PRO A 149 -1.42 -2.30 -11.08
CA PRO A 149 -2.50 -2.24 -12.09
C PRO A 149 -2.26 -3.08 -13.36
N LYS A 150 -1.16 -3.81 -13.46
CA LYS A 150 -0.87 -4.77 -14.55
C LYS A 150 -0.83 -6.22 -14.07
N ALA A 151 -0.91 -6.44 -12.76
CA ALA A 151 -0.82 -7.78 -12.19
C ALA A 151 -2.17 -8.51 -12.22
N VAL A 152 -2.12 -9.78 -12.60
CA VAL A 152 -3.22 -10.74 -12.50
C VAL A 152 -2.79 -11.78 -11.46
N GLN A 153 -3.20 -11.57 -10.24
CA GLN A 153 -2.75 -12.37 -9.10
C GLN A 153 -3.84 -13.35 -8.63
N LEU A 154 -3.43 -14.43 -7.98
CA LEU A 154 -4.33 -15.40 -7.33
C LEU A 154 -5.04 -14.82 -6.10
N TRP A 155 -4.66 -13.62 -5.70
CA TRP A 155 -5.24 -12.81 -4.64
C TRP A 155 -5.90 -11.56 -5.21
N ASP A 156 -6.29 -10.63 -4.33
CA ASP A 156 -6.90 -9.36 -4.67
C ASP A 156 -6.05 -8.62 -5.71
N SER A 157 -6.64 -8.35 -6.86
CA SER A 157 -5.96 -7.67 -7.96
C SER A 157 -6.97 -7.07 -8.94
N CYS A 158 -6.61 -5.95 -9.54
CA CYS A 158 -7.45 -5.26 -10.51
C CYS A 158 -6.57 -4.63 -11.60
N VAL A 159 -6.91 -4.90 -12.85
CA VAL A 159 -6.15 -4.40 -13.99
C VAL A 159 -6.72 -3.06 -14.47
N TYR A 160 -5.81 -2.09 -14.63
CA TYR A 160 -6.09 -0.83 -15.31
C TYR A 160 -5.14 -0.67 -16.52
N SER A 161 -5.67 -0.39 -17.70
CA SER A 161 -4.85 0.22 -18.74
C SER A 161 -4.47 1.65 -18.36
N ALA A 162 -3.53 2.26 -19.07
CA ALA A 162 -3.18 3.67 -18.82
C ALA A 162 -4.38 4.59 -19.06
N GLU A 163 -5.14 4.31 -20.11
CA GLU A 163 -6.35 5.07 -20.44
C GLU A 163 -7.43 4.93 -19.37
N GLN A 164 -7.63 3.72 -18.85
CA GLN A 164 -8.61 3.48 -17.78
C GLN A 164 -8.20 4.18 -16.46
N GLU A 165 -6.92 4.10 -16.10
CA GLU A 165 -6.41 4.78 -14.90
C GLU A 165 -6.54 6.30 -15.04
N LYS A 166 -6.25 6.85 -16.22
CA LYS A 166 -6.39 8.27 -16.53
C LYS A 166 -7.85 8.73 -16.49
N GLU A 167 -8.76 8.01 -17.18
CA GLU A 167 -10.21 8.29 -17.19
C GLU A 167 -10.76 8.24 -15.75
N PHE A 168 -10.40 7.21 -14.98
CA PHE A 168 -10.84 7.10 -13.59
C PHE A 168 -10.32 8.27 -12.74
N LEU A 169 -9.06 8.66 -12.90
CA LEU A 169 -8.48 9.80 -12.20
C LEU A 169 -9.19 11.11 -12.54
N THR A 170 -9.31 11.44 -13.85
CA THR A 170 -9.77 12.76 -14.30
C THR A 170 -11.25 12.98 -14.11
N ASP A 171 -12.04 11.93 -14.41
CA ASP A 171 -13.49 12.08 -14.54
C ASP A 171 -14.24 11.68 -13.25
N HIS A 172 -13.57 10.93 -12.35
CA HIS A 172 -14.22 10.38 -11.16
C HIS A 172 -13.47 10.63 -9.86
N LEU A 173 -12.23 10.17 -9.72
CA LEU A 173 -11.52 10.19 -8.44
C LEU A 173 -11.17 11.62 -8.01
N TYR A 174 -10.51 12.39 -8.85
CA TYR A 174 -10.10 13.76 -8.50
C TYR A 174 -11.30 14.68 -8.25
N PRO A 175 -12.37 14.65 -9.07
CA PRO A 175 -13.60 15.39 -8.77
C PRO A 175 -14.26 14.96 -7.44
N ALA A 176 -14.32 13.66 -7.13
CA ALA A 176 -14.88 13.17 -5.87
C ALA A 176 -14.05 13.63 -4.66
N MET A 177 -12.71 13.60 -4.75
CA MET A 177 -11.83 14.10 -3.71
C MET A 177 -12.01 15.59 -3.48
N LYS A 178 -12.13 16.40 -4.53
CA LYS A 178 -12.45 17.83 -4.40
C LYS A 178 -13.79 18.07 -3.72
N GLN A 179 -14.83 17.34 -4.12
CA GLN A 179 -16.15 17.44 -3.52
C GLN A 179 -16.13 17.08 -2.03
N ALA A 180 -15.28 16.12 -1.64
CA ALA A 180 -15.11 15.68 -0.27
C ALA A 180 -14.14 16.56 0.56
N GLY A 181 -13.52 17.59 -0.04
CA GLY A 181 -12.52 18.45 0.63
C GLY A 181 -11.19 17.77 0.91
N LEU A 182 -10.83 16.76 0.10
CA LEU A 182 -9.64 15.92 0.25
C LEU A 182 -8.49 16.33 -0.71
N GLU A 183 -8.46 17.57 -1.17
CA GLU A 183 -7.44 18.08 -2.10
C GLU A 183 -6.03 18.12 -1.48
N HIS A 184 -5.93 18.01 -0.17
CA HIS A 184 -4.65 17.92 0.55
C HIS A 184 -3.99 16.54 0.44
N VAL A 185 -4.73 15.51 0.00
CA VAL A 185 -4.22 14.15 -0.16
C VAL A 185 -3.58 13.98 -1.54
N GLU A 186 -2.30 13.63 -1.56
CA GLU A 186 -1.53 13.44 -2.78
C GLU A 186 -1.95 12.16 -3.52
N ILE A 187 -2.12 12.23 -4.85
CA ILE A 187 -2.43 11.08 -5.70
C ILE A 187 -1.16 10.59 -6.39
N PHE A 188 -0.86 9.32 -6.25
CA PHE A 188 0.23 8.62 -6.93
C PHE A 188 -0.32 7.62 -7.93
N ILE A 189 0.34 7.55 -9.08
CA ILE A 189 0.02 6.64 -10.18
C ILE A 189 0.99 5.46 -10.21
N TRP A 190 0.65 4.43 -10.96
CA TRP A 190 1.42 3.22 -11.21
C TRP A 190 1.41 2.25 -10.03
N ASP A 191 2.15 2.51 -8.95
CA ASP A 191 2.22 1.63 -7.78
C ASP A 191 2.51 0.16 -8.15
N HIS A 192 3.51 -0.04 -9.03
CA HIS A 192 3.92 -1.34 -9.57
C HIS A 192 5.41 -1.33 -9.92
N ASN A 193 5.92 -2.41 -10.49
CA ASN A 193 7.33 -2.63 -10.74
C ASN A 193 8.03 -1.53 -11.54
N LYS A 194 9.31 -1.32 -11.20
CA LYS A 194 10.16 -0.19 -11.63
C LYS A 194 10.36 -0.11 -13.14
N GLU A 195 10.42 -1.24 -13.85
CA GLU A 195 10.77 -1.31 -15.28
C GLU A 195 9.86 -0.51 -16.21
N ARG A 196 8.61 -0.27 -15.80
CA ARG A 196 7.62 0.44 -16.63
C ARG A 196 7.15 1.76 -16.03
N VAL A 197 7.80 2.24 -14.96
CA VAL A 197 7.38 3.48 -14.28
C VAL A 197 7.42 4.70 -15.20
N PHE A 198 8.44 4.79 -16.07
CA PHE A 198 8.56 5.89 -17.03
C PHE A 198 7.49 5.85 -18.13
N GLU A 199 7.23 4.65 -18.69
CA GLU A 199 6.15 4.46 -19.66
C GLU A 199 4.81 4.93 -19.09
N ARG A 200 4.45 4.46 -17.88
CA ARG A 200 3.19 4.84 -17.24
C ARG A 200 3.13 6.33 -16.90
N ALA A 201 4.24 6.93 -16.48
CA ALA A 201 4.31 8.36 -16.23
C ALA A 201 4.01 9.16 -17.50
N CYS A 202 4.60 8.78 -18.64
CA CYS A 202 4.34 9.42 -19.93
C CYS A 202 2.88 9.25 -20.41
N ASP A 203 2.27 8.10 -20.14
CA ASP A 203 0.89 7.83 -20.55
C ASP A 203 -0.14 8.67 -19.74
N LEU A 204 0.15 8.92 -18.46
CA LEU A 204 -0.81 9.57 -17.55
C LEU A 204 -0.55 11.06 -17.35
N ILE A 205 0.72 11.51 -17.33
CA ILE A 205 1.05 12.90 -16.99
C ILE A 205 1.06 13.77 -18.25
N ASP A 206 0.11 14.67 -18.33
CA ASP A 206 0.03 15.70 -19.37
C ASP A 206 -0.52 17.03 -18.79
N ALA A 207 -0.73 18.02 -19.64
CA ALA A 207 -1.23 19.32 -19.22
C ALA A 207 -2.58 19.28 -18.46
N THR A 208 -3.39 18.22 -18.65
CA THR A 208 -4.68 18.05 -17.98
C THR A 208 -4.52 17.45 -16.58
N THR A 209 -3.62 16.48 -16.45
CA THR A 209 -3.46 15.67 -15.23
C THR A 209 -2.31 16.12 -14.33
N ASP A 210 -1.43 17.00 -14.84
CA ASP A 210 -0.24 17.44 -14.12
C ASP A 210 -0.54 17.96 -12.71
N GLY A 211 -1.56 18.79 -12.57
CA GLY A 211 -1.99 19.31 -11.27
C GLY A 211 -2.72 18.31 -10.37
N MET A 212 -3.08 17.13 -10.88
CA MET A 212 -3.78 16.08 -10.13
C MET A 212 -2.82 15.03 -9.58
N ILE A 213 -1.68 14.83 -10.24
CA ILE A 213 -0.71 13.75 -9.94
C ILE A 213 0.47 14.33 -9.18
N ALA A 214 0.68 13.86 -7.95
CA ALA A 214 1.82 14.26 -7.13
C ALA A 214 3.12 13.52 -7.50
N GLY A 215 3.01 12.33 -8.06
CA GLY A 215 4.17 11.53 -8.46
C GLY A 215 3.83 10.11 -8.87
N THR A 216 4.88 9.30 -9.02
CA THR A 216 4.80 7.87 -9.32
C THR A 216 5.25 7.05 -8.13
N ALA A 217 4.47 6.02 -7.80
CA ALA A 217 4.84 4.98 -6.86
C ALA A 217 5.38 3.77 -7.64
N PHE A 218 6.38 3.08 -7.08
CA PHE A 218 6.93 1.89 -7.71
C PHE A 218 7.35 0.82 -6.71
N HIS A 219 7.46 -0.43 -7.20
CA HIS A 219 7.88 -1.62 -6.45
C HIS A 219 9.24 -2.13 -6.95
N TRP A 220 9.91 -2.96 -6.15
CA TRP A 220 11.27 -3.42 -6.43
C TRP A 220 11.36 -4.75 -7.20
N TYR A 221 10.24 -5.48 -7.40
CA TYR A 221 10.23 -6.90 -7.79
C TYR A 221 10.76 -7.20 -9.20
N SER A 222 10.96 -6.20 -10.05
CA SER A 222 11.53 -6.36 -11.40
C SER A 222 13.05 -6.18 -11.46
N GLY A 223 13.70 -5.80 -10.35
CA GLY A 223 15.13 -5.54 -10.30
C GLY A 223 15.50 -4.05 -10.43
N ASP A 224 16.72 -3.76 -10.79
CA ASP A 224 17.33 -2.43 -10.65
C ASP A 224 16.61 -1.32 -11.41
N HIS A 225 16.54 -1.40 -12.74
CA HIS A 225 15.86 -0.43 -13.62
C HIS A 225 15.95 1.04 -13.19
N PHE A 226 17.06 1.44 -12.55
CA PHE A 226 17.27 2.79 -12.00
C PHE A 226 17.24 3.88 -13.08
N GLU A 227 17.60 3.52 -14.32
CA GLU A 227 17.51 4.41 -15.47
C GLU A 227 16.09 4.88 -15.72
N ALA A 228 15.08 4.06 -15.45
CA ALA A 228 13.66 4.44 -15.59
C ALA A 228 13.29 5.58 -14.63
N LEU A 229 13.83 5.57 -13.39
CA LEU A 229 13.65 6.66 -12.42
C LEU A 229 14.28 7.97 -12.92
N ASN A 230 15.49 7.90 -13.50
CA ASN A 230 16.12 9.07 -14.09
C ASN A 230 15.29 9.69 -15.23
N LEU A 231 14.71 8.83 -16.09
CA LEU A 231 13.85 9.30 -17.17
C LEU A 231 12.60 10.02 -16.64
N VAL A 232 11.95 9.50 -15.58
CA VAL A 232 10.82 10.18 -14.91
C VAL A 232 11.26 11.55 -14.40
N ARG A 233 12.40 11.63 -13.69
CA ARG A 233 12.91 12.90 -13.14
C ARG A 233 13.26 13.92 -14.23
N GLN A 234 13.80 13.46 -15.36
CA GLN A 234 14.14 14.35 -16.46
C GLN A 234 12.91 14.91 -17.15
N GLN A 235 11.91 14.06 -17.38
CA GLN A 235 10.67 14.44 -18.07
C GLN A 235 9.69 15.18 -17.17
N PHE A 236 9.63 14.82 -15.88
CA PHE A 236 8.68 15.33 -14.90
C PHE A 236 9.40 15.74 -13.60
N PRO A 237 10.24 16.79 -13.63
CA PRO A 237 11.15 17.14 -12.52
C PRO A 237 10.45 17.49 -11.21
N ASP A 238 9.21 17.95 -11.28
CA ASP A 238 8.41 18.33 -10.11
C ASP A 238 7.62 17.19 -9.50
N LYS A 239 7.62 16.00 -10.14
CA LYS A 239 6.93 14.82 -9.64
C LYS A 239 7.78 14.02 -8.65
N LYS A 240 7.14 13.55 -7.60
CA LYS A 240 7.79 12.70 -6.59
C LYS A 240 7.96 11.27 -7.10
N LEU A 241 9.05 10.63 -6.68
CA LEU A 241 9.30 9.20 -6.86
C LEU A 241 9.24 8.54 -5.49
N ILE A 242 8.37 7.55 -5.29
CA ILE A 242 8.30 6.80 -4.05
C ILE A 242 8.40 5.29 -4.33
N LEU A 243 9.26 4.60 -3.60
CA LEU A 243 9.21 3.15 -3.51
C LEU A 243 8.14 2.81 -2.49
N SER A 244 7.03 2.24 -2.97
CA SER A 244 5.83 1.99 -2.16
C SER A 244 5.77 0.58 -1.60
N GLU A 245 6.57 -0.35 -2.15
CA GLU A 245 6.60 -1.72 -1.66
C GLU A 245 7.92 -2.43 -2.01
N SER A 246 8.45 -3.16 -1.02
CA SER A 246 9.56 -4.09 -1.18
C SER A 246 9.53 -5.15 -0.09
N CYS A 247 9.70 -6.42 -0.45
CA CYS A 247 9.93 -7.51 0.49
C CYS A 247 10.66 -8.67 -0.19
N LEU A 248 11.21 -9.58 0.60
CA LEU A 248 11.84 -10.80 0.14
C LEU A 248 10.79 -11.93 0.10
N GLU A 249 10.34 -12.28 -1.09
CA GLU A 249 9.37 -13.35 -1.32
C GLU A 249 10.03 -14.74 -1.12
N TYR A 250 9.51 -15.57 -0.25
CA TYR A 250 10.09 -16.88 0.09
C TYR A 250 10.08 -17.89 -1.08
N ASN A 251 9.27 -17.68 -2.10
CA ASN A 251 9.30 -18.47 -3.31
C ASN A 251 10.45 -18.09 -4.28
N LYS A 252 11.14 -16.96 -4.04
CA LYS A 252 12.23 -16.45 -4.87
C LYS A 252 13.57 -16.35 -4.13
N PHE A 253 13.53 -16.16 -2.82
CA PHE A 253 14.70 -15.90 -2.01
C PHE A 253 14.82 -16.92 -0.88
N ASP A 254 16.07 -17.37 -0.64
CA ASP A 254 16.38 -18.20 0.52
C ASP A 254 16.40 -17.32 1.78
N SER A 255 15.45 -17.56 2.69
CA SER A 255 15.34 -16.82 3.95
C SER A 255 16.57 -17.01 4.86
N ALA A 256 17.27 -18.13 4.74
CA ALA A 256 18.50 -18.39 5.52
C ALA A 256 19.72 -17.58 5.02
N ALA A 257 19.64 -16.96 3.85
CA ALA A 257 20.71 -16.14 3.28
C ALA A 257 20.70 -14.68 3.76
N GLU A 258 20.53 -14.45 5.06
CA GLU A 258 20.27 -13.12 5.66
C GLU A 258 21.24 -12.03 5.20
N ALA A 259 22.56 -12.26 5.26
CA ALA A 259 23.56 -11.27 4.85
C ALA A 259 23.47 -10.90 3.36
N VAL A 260 23.15 -11.88 2.50
CA VAL A 260 22.97 -11.66 1.05
C VAL A 260 21.67 -10.87 0.81
N ASN A 261 20.62 -11.21 1.52
CA ASN A 261 19.32 -10.55 1.43
C ASN A 261 19.39 -9.09 1.92
N ALA A 262 20.06 -8.86 3.05
CA ALA A 262 20.34 -7.50 3.53
C ALA A 262 21.13 -6.68 2.50
N GLY A 263 22.11 -7.30 1.84
CA GLY A 263 22.87 -6.68 0.75
C GLY A 263 22.00 -6.30 -0.46
N ARG A 264 21.03 -7.14 -0.84
CA ARG A 264 20.07 -6.84 -1.92
C ARG A 264 19.18 -5.64 -1.59
N LEU A 265 18.61 -5.61 -0.37
CA LEU A 265 17.78 -4.49 0.10
C LEU A 265 18.58 -3.18 0.16
N ALA A 266 19.82 -3.24 0.69
CA ALA A 266 20.69 -2.07 0.74
C ALA A 266 21.07 -1.58 -0.67
N HIS A 267 21.36 -2.49 -1.62
CA HIS A 267 21.65 -2.15 -3.01
C HIS A 267 20.48 -1.40 -3.66
N ASP A 268 19.25 -1.95 -3.53
CA ASP A 268 18.06 -1.32 -4.11
C ASP A 268 17.81 0.05 -3.48
N MET A 269 17.87 0.15 -2.14
CA MET A 269 17.66 1.41 -1.44
C MET A 269 18.68 2.48 -1.86
N ILE A 270 19.97 2.15 -1.90
CA ILE A 270 21.04 3.08 -2.31
C ILE A 270 20.85 3.47 -3.79
N GLY A 271 20.53 2.49 -4.64
CA GLY A 271 20.25 2.72 -6.05
C GLY A 271 19.10 3.70 -6.24
N ASN A 272 17.96 3.47 -5.59
CA ASN A 272 16.81 4.34 -5.67
C ASN A 272 17.10 5.76 -5.13
N LEU A 273 17.81 5.89 -4.01
CA LEU A 273 18.23 7.19 -3.44
C LEU A 273 19.11 7.98 -4.42
N ASN A 274 20.07 7.33 -5.05
CA ASN A 274 20.95 7.95 -6.07
C ASN A 274 20.15 8.41 -7.30
N HIS A 275 18.98 7.84 -7.55
CA HIS A 275 18.12 8.16 -8.69
C HIS A 275 16.90 9.00 -8.32
N GLY A 276 16.90 9.62 -7.11
CA GLY A 276 15.98 10.68 -6.72
C GLY A 276 14.73 10.24 -5.98
N LEU A 277 14.81 9.10 -5.31
CA LEU A 277 13.74 8.65 -4.42
C LEU A 277 13.41 9.70 -3.35
N ASN A 278 12.12 9.98 -3.16
CA ASN A 278 11.62 10.90 -2.15
C ASN A 278 11.11 10.18 -0.88
N ALA A 279 10.65 8.94 -1.01
CA ALA A 279 10.21 8.13 0.13
C ALA A 279 10.38 6.64 -0.17
N PHE A 280 10.64 5.87 0.88
CA PHE A 280 10.78 4.42 0.85
C PHE A 280 9.76 3.80 1.80
N TYR A 281 9.00 2.82 1.33
CA TYR A 281 8.12 1.97 2.14
C TYR A 281 8.55 0.52 1.97
N ASP A 282 8.92 -0.07 3.07
CA ASP A 282 9.05 -1.51 3.21
C ASP A 282 7.66 -2.16 3.24
N TRP A 283 7.57 -3.46 2.95
CA TRP A 283 6.28 -4.16 3.07
C TRP A 283 5.95 -4.42 4.54
N ASN A 284 5.48 -5.60 4.91
CA ASN A 284 5.03 -5.89 6.27
C ASN A 284 6.10 -5.63 7.34
N ILE A 285 5.76 -4.85 8.37
CA ILE A 285 6.69 -4.58 9.50
C ILE A 285 6.79 -5.75 10.48
N LEU A 286 5.81 -6.64 10.47
CA LEU A 286 5.71 -7.79 11.37
C LEU A 286 4.91 -8.90 10.71
N LEU A 287 5.42 -10.13 10.75
CA LEU A 287 4.73 -11.34 10.32
C LEU A 287 4.99 -12.48 11.32
N ASN A 288 4.28 -13.60 11.18
CA ASN A 288 4.68 -14.81 11.88
C ASN A 288 5.94 -15.42 11.24
N LYS A 289 6.55 -16.42 11.89
CA LYS A 289 7.82 -17.00 11.42
C LYS A 289 7.72 -17.69 10.06
N GLU A 290 6.52 -18.04 9.62
CA GLU A 290 6.27 -18.62 8.29
C GLU A 290 6.18 -17.54 7.20
N GLY A 291 6.20 -16.26 7.57
CA GLY A 291 6.05 -15.15 6.63
C GLY A 291 4.60 -14.78 6.32
N GLY A 292 3.69 -15.03 7.28
CA GLY A 292 2.24 -14.74 7.18
C GLY A 292 1.68 -14.11 8.47
N PRO A 293 0.36 -14.21 8.69
CA PRO A 293 -0.64 -14.89 7.87
C PRO A 293 -0.85 -14.27 6.48
N ASN A 294 -1.19 -15.14 5.52
CA ASN A 294 -1.49 -14.73 4.15
C ASN A 294 -2.56 -15.70 3.62
N HIS A 295 -3.71 -15.19 3.18
CA HIS A 295 -4.87 -16.04 2.87
C HIS A 295 -4.74 -16.84 1.55
N VAL A 296 -3.64 -16.63 0.83
CA VAL A 296 -3.32 -17.39 -0.41
C VAL A 296 -1.96 -18.07 -0.36
N GLY A 297 -1.24 -17.96 0.77
CA GLY A 297 0.07 -18.59 0.95
C GLY A 297 1.22 -17.91 0.20
N ASN A 298 1.09 -16.64 -0.13
CA ASN A 298 2.16 -15.82 -0.72
C ASN A 298 3.05 -15.26 0.39
N TYR A 299 3.86 -16.11 1.00
CA TYR A 299 4.68 -15.75 2.15
C TYR A 299 5.91 -14.93 1.78
N CYS A 300 6.27 -13.98 2.64
CA CYS A 300 7.48 -13.19 2.50
C CYS A 300 8.16 -12.93 3.84
N ASP A 301 9.35 -12.36 3.77
CA ASP A 301 10.09 -11.90 4.94
C ASP A 301 9.50 -10.60 5.52
N ALA A 302 9.81 -10.37 6.80
CA ALA A 302 9.59 -9.10 7.47
C ALA A 302 10.76 -8.85 8.43
N PRO A 303 11.13 -7.58 8.71
CA PRO A 303 12.23 -7.29 9.64
C PRO A 303 12.00 -7.82 11.06
N PHE A 304 10.76 -8.05 11.44
CA PHE A 304 10.40 -8.76 12.67
C PHE A 304 9.48 -9.93 12.36
N LEU A 305 9.82 -11.10 12.90
CA LEU A 305 9.02 -12.31 12.81
C LEU A 305 8.64 -12.80 14.21
N PHE A 306 7.43 -13.30 14.37
CA PHE A 306 6.96 -13.87 15.63
C PHE A 306 6.87 -15.39 15.53
N ASP A 307 7.66 -16.07 16.37
CA ASP A 307 7.54 -17.53 16.54
C ASP A 307 6.37 -17.82 17.48
N GLU A 308 5.24 -18.24 16.92
CA GLU A 308 4.01 -18.53 17.66
C GLU A 308 4.15 -19.75 18.61
N ASP A 309 5.06 -20.68 18.32
CA ASP A 309 5.29 -21.86 19.16
C ASP A 309 6.14 -21.52 20.40
N ARG A 310 7.18 -20.71 20.20
CA ARG A 310 8.10 -20.30 21.26
C ARG A 310 7.64 -19.05 22.01
N LYS A 311 6.65 -18.34 21.44
CA LYS A 311 6.21 -17.01 21.90
C LYS A 311 7.38 -16.02 21.91
N GLU A 312 8.19 -16.02 20.86
CA GLU A 312 9.41 -15.21 20.75
C GLU A 312 9.35 -14.26 19.55
N LEU A 313 9.67 -12.99 19.79
CA LEU A 313 9.83 -12.00 18.73
C LEU A 313 11.27 -12.04 18.21
N LEU A 314 11.43 -12.52 16.97
CA LEU A 314 12.68 -12.61 16.22
C LEU A 314 12.94 -11.31 15.44
N GLN A 315 14.23 -11.04 15.16
CA GLN A 315 14.67 -9.88 14.40
C GLN A 315 15.82 -10.26 13.48
#